data_6e47844be15d5dd96cfda8598bd0c10e
#
_entry.id   6e47844be15d5dd96cfda8598bd0c10e
#
_cell.length_a   1.000
_cell.length_b   1.000
_cell.length_c   1.000
_cell.angle_alpha   90.00
_cell.angle_beta   90.00
_cell.angle_gamma   90.00
#
_symmetry.space_group_name_H-M   'P 1'
#
loop_
_entity.id
_entity.type
_entity.pdbx_description
1 polymer ?
#
loop_
_entity_poly.entity_id
_entity_poly.type
_entity_poly.pdbx_seq_one_letter_code
_entity_poly.pdbx_strand_id
1 'polypeptide(L)'
;ANAILVQAVWTVLLMRFFYATSGEPKGAFDGLTDSVILAGLIFYSLTVGAVYILRWKRPDLARPYLTWGYPFTPALLLIAYAAVVLWNLWGNWKQSMNVLLLIGAGLFFYWIWTIPERRSAIKKLPD
;
A
#
# COMPACT_ATOMS: atom_id res chain seq x y z
N ALA A 1 -23.78 6.94 -7.09
CA ALA A 1 -23.38 7.99 -8.03
C ALA A 1 -22.23 8.87 -7.49
N ASN A 2 -22.30 9.29 -6.22
CA ASN A 2 -21.31 10.23 -5.65
C ASN A 2 -19.88 9.64 -5.57
N ALA A 3 -19.73 8.35 -5.29
CA ALA A 3 -18.41 7.69 -5.21
C ALA A 3 -17.67 7.71 -6.56
N ILE A 4 -18.41 7.50 -7.66
CA ILE A 4 -17.83 7.51 -9.01
C ILE A 4 -17.37 8.92 -9.38
N LEU A 5 -18.12 9.95 -9.01
CA LEU A 5 -17.72 11.34 -9.25
C LEU A 5 -16.47 11.72 -8.47
N VAL A 6 -16.40 11.33 -7.19
CA VAL A 6 -15.20 11.54 -6.35
C VAL A 6 -13.99 10.84 -6.96
N GLN A 7 -14.16 9.59 -7.41
CA GLN A 7 -13.09 8.83 -8.05
C GLN A 7 -12.64 9.48 -9.36
N ALA A 8 -13.57 9.97 -10.19
CA ALA A 8 -13.24 10.65 -11.44
C ALA A 8 -12.44 11.94 -11.19
N VAL A 9 -12.88 12.76 -10.23
CA VAL A 9 -12.18 13.98 -9.83
C VAL A 9 -10.78 13.65 -9.32
N TRP A 10 -10.67 12.62 -8.46
CA TRP A 10 -9.37 12.16 -7.93
C TRP A 10 -8.42 11.70 -9.03
N THR A 11 -8.93 10.95 -10.02
CA THR A 11 -8.13 10.50 -11.18
C THR A 11 -7.60 11.67 -11.99
N VAL A 12 -8.45 12.68 -12.26
CA VAL A 12 -8.03 13.89 -12.98
C VAL A 12 -6.98 14.67 -12.21
N LEU A 13 -7.12 14.79 -10.88
CA LEU A 13 -6.14 15.47 -10.04
C LEU A 13 -4.78 14.74 -10.05
N LEU A 14 -4.77 13.42 -9.95
CA LEU A 14 -3.55 12.61 -10.04
C LEU A 14 -2.89 12.76 -11.42
N MET A 15 -3.68 12.70 -12.49
CA MET A 15 -3.14 12.86 -13.84
C MET A 15 -2.51 14.25 -14.04
N ARG A 16 -3.13 15.31 -13.53
CA ARG A 16 -2.58 16.68 -13.54
C ARG A 16 -1.30 16.79 -12.73
N PHE A 17 -1.26 16.14 -11.56
CA PHE A 17 -0.07 16.11 -10.70
C PHE A 17 1.12 15.45 -11.41
N PHE A 18 0.91 14.26 -11.98
CA PHE A 18 1.97 13.55 -12.70
C PHE A 18 2.38 14.27 -13.99
N TYR A 19 1.45 14.88 -14.70
CA TYR A 19 1.74 15.71 -15.87
C TYR A 19 2.61 16.91 -15.50
N ALA A 20 2.30 17.59 -14.41
CA ALA A 20 3.09 18.72 -13.93
C ALA A 20 4.53 18.33 -13.52
N THR A 21 4.72 17.07 -13.11
CA THR A 21 6.05 16.54 -12.70
C THR A 21 6.87 16.03 -13.88
N SER A 22 6.24 15.43 -14.89
CA SER A 22 6.90 14.83 -16.06
C SER A 22 7.00 15.77 -17.27
N GLY A 23 6.10 16.75 -17.37
CA GLY A 23 6.04 17.69 -18.50
C GLY A 23 5.45 17.12 -19.79
N GLU A 24 5.21 15.81 -19.85
CA GLU A 24 4.70 15.11 -21.04
C GLU A 24 3.56 14.14 -20.69
N PRO A 25 2.54 13.97 -21.58
CA PRO A 25 1.42 13.04 -21.32
C PRO A 25 1.86 11.59 -21.16
N LYS A 26 2.84 11.14 -21.93
CA LYS A 26 3.39 9.79 -21.85
C LYS A 26 4.07 9.56 -20.49
N GLY A 27 4.89 10.48 -20.05
CA GLY A 27 5.55 10.41 -18.75
C GLY A 27 4.56 10.43 -17.57
N ALA A 28 3.43 11.12 -17.72
CA ALA A 28 2.35 11.09 -16.73
C ALA A 28 1.69 9.71 -16.64
N PHE A 29 1.42 9.07 -17.77
CA PHE A 29 0.81 7.74 -17.81
C PHE A 29 1.77 6.67 -17.26
N ASP A 30 3.03 6.68 -17.70
CA ASP A 30 4.06 5.76 -17.21
C ASP A 30 4.24 5.93 -15.70
N GLY A 31 4.30 7.17 -15.22
CA GLY A 31 4.41 7.50 -13.81
C GLY A 31 3.24 7.01 -12.95
N LEU A 32 2.02 7.12 -13.44
CA LEU A 32 0.85 6.56 -12.75
C LEU A 32 0.89 5.03 -12.70
N THR A 33 1.22 4.39 -13.82
CA THR A 33 1.30 2.94 -13.93
C THR A 33 2.36 2.37 -12.98
N ASP A 34 3.57 2.92 -13.00
CA ASP A 34 4.65 2.52 -12.10
C ASP A 34 4.29 2.74 -10.64
N SER A 35 3.56 3.82 -10.34
CA SER A 35 3.11 4.12 -8.99
C SER A 35 2.14 3.07 -8.46
N VAL A 36 1.19 2.63 -9.28
CA VAL A 36 0.24 1.57 -8.91
C VAL A 36 0.98 0.24 -8.69
N ILE A 37 1.92 -0.09 -9.56
CA ILE A 37 2.73 -1.32 -9.43
C ILE A 37 3.56 -1.27 -8.15
N LEU A 38 4.27 -0.18 -7.89
CA LEU A 38 5.12 -0.03 -6.71
C LEU A 38 4.30 -0.08 -5.41
N ALA A 39 3.16 0.63 -5.36
CA ALA A 39 2.25 0.56 -4.22
C ALA A 39 1.74 -0.87 -4.00
N GLY A 40 1.31 -1.55 -5.07
CA GLY A 40 0.87 -2.94 -5.03
C GLY A 40 1.94 -3.88 -4.47
N LEU A 41 3.18 -3.76 -4.93
CA LEU A 41 4.31 -4.57 -4.44
C LEU A 41 4.56 -4.37 -2.94
N ILE A 42 4.46 -3.12 -2.45
CA ILE A 42 4.59 -2.80 -1.03
C ILE A 42 3.48 -3.50 -0.23
N PHE A 43 2.21 -3.38 -0.65
CA PHE A 43 1.09 -4.01 0.05
C PHE A 43 1.14 -5.53 0.00
N TYR A 44 1.54 -6.12 -1.13
CA TYR A 44 1.72 -7.57 -1.24
C TYR A 44 2.86 -8.06 -0.34
N SER A 45 3.96 -7.32 -0.25
CA SER A 45 5.06 -7.62 0.67
C SER A 45 4.59 -7.62 2.12
N LEU A 46 3.80 -6.62 2.51
CA LEU A 46 3.22 -6.54 3.86
C LEU A 46 2.27 -7.71 4.14
N THR A 47 1.46 -8.09 3.15
CA THR A 47 0.52 -9.21 3.28
C THR A 47 1.25 -10.53 3.45
N VAL A 48 2.28 -10.80 2.65
CA VAL A 48 3.11 -12.00 2.79
C VAL A 48 3.89 -11.97 4.11
N GLY A 49 4.42 -10.81 4.51
CA GLY A 49 5.09 -10.62 5.79
C GLY A 49 4.18 -10.88 6.99
N ALA A 50 2.90 -10.52 6.89
CA ALA A 50 1.90 -10.78 7.92
C ALA A 50 1.74 -12.28 8.22
N VAL A 51 1.95 -13.16 7.23
CA VAL A 51 1.90 -14.62 7.42
C VAL A 51 2.97 -15.06 8.44
N TYR A 52 4.19 -14.53 8.38
CA TYR A 52 5.25 -14.84 9.34
C TYR A 52 4.91 -14.31 10.74
N ILE A 53 4.46 -13.05 10.81
CA ILE A 53 4.10 -12.41 12.08
C ILE A 53 2.94 -13.14 12.76
N LEU A 54 1.90 -13.53 12.01
CA LEU A 54 0.77 -14.27 12.54
C LEU A 54 1.15 -15.68 12.99
N ARG A 55 2.06 -16.34 12.27
CA ARG A 55 2.54 -17.66 12.68
C ARG A 55 3.39 -17.60 13.95
N TRP A 56 4.13 -16.53 14.13
CA TRP A 56 4.93 -16.33 15.33
C TRP A 56 4.09 -15.90 16.54
N LYS A 57 3.15 -14.95 16.35
CA LYS A 57 2.34 -14.41 17.45
C LYS A 57 1.16 -15.30 17.87
N ARG A 58 0.63 -16.10 16.97
CA ARG A 58 -0.55 -16.95 17.20
C ARG A 58 -0.31 -18.38 16.67
N PRO A 59 0.54 -19.16 17.35
CA PRO A 59 0.80 -20.55 16.96
C PRO A 59 -0.43 -21.45 17.15
N ASP A 60 -1.32 -21.11 18.10
CA ASP A 60 -2.47 -21.93 18.52
C ASP A 60 -3.68 -21.87 17.58
N LEU A 61 -3.66 -20.99 16.56
CA LEU A 61 -4.75 -20.91 15.61
C LEU A 61 -4.83 -22.17 14.74
N ALA A 62 -5.98 -22.85 14.76
CA ALA A 62 -6.27 -23.95 13.86
C ALA A 62 -6.16 -23.49 12.40
N ARG A 63 -5.26 -24.11 11.64
CA ARG A 63 -5.01 -23.78 10.25
C ARG A 63 -5.43 -24.95 9.37
N PRO A 64 -6.58 -24.87 8.69
CA PRO A 64 -7.04 -25.95 7.83
C PRO A 64 -6.14 -26.15 6.61
N TYR A 65 -5.32 -25.14 6.25
CA TYR A 65 -4.40 -25.20 5.13
C TYR A 65 -2.97 -24.82 5.54
N LEU A 66 -2.04 -25.74 5.32
CA LEU A 66 -0.60 -25.50 5.50
C LEU A 66 -0.04 -24.98 4.17
N THR A 67 0.52 -23.76 4.18
CA THR A 67 1.19 -23.19 3.00
C THR A 67 2.30 -24.12 2.52
N TRP A 68 2.16 -24.65 1.33
CA TRP A 68 3.14 -25.58 0.74
C TRP A 68 4.52 -24.87 0.62
N GLY A 69 5.60 -25.55 1.02
CA GLY A 69 6.94 -24.98 0.97
C GLY A 69 7.25 -23.89 2.02
N TYR A 70 6.42 -23.74 3.07
CA TYR A 70 6.79 -22.87 4.19
C TYR A 70 8.06 -23.41 4.89
N PRO A 71 9.05 -22.56 5.27
CA PRO A 71 9.07 -21.09 5.15
C PRO A 71 9.64 -20.53 3.83
N PHE A 72 10.10 -21.40 2.90
CA PHE A 72 10.88 -20.98 1.72
C PHE A 72 10.06 -20.20 0.69
N THR A 73 8.85 -20.67 0.34
CA THR A 73 8.03 -20.05 -0.69
C THR A 73 7.67 -18.58 -0.39
N PRO A 74 7.12 -18.23 0.79
CA PRO A 74 6.86 -16.84 1.10
C PRO A 74 8.14 -16.01 1.31
N ALA A 75 9.25 -16.63 1.75
CA ALA A 75 10.54 -15.93 1.85
C ALA A 75 11.06 -15.53 0.47
N LEU A 76 11.01 -16.45 -0.51
CA LEU A 76 11.43 -16.18 -1.89
C LEU A 76 10.60 -15.04 -2.50
N LEU A 77 9.29 -15.03 -2.28
CA LEU A 77 8.40 -13.95 -2.72
C LEU A 77 8.76 -12.60 -2.09
N LEU A 78 9.03 -12.57 -0.78
CA LEU A 78 9.46 -11.36 -0.10
C LEU A 78 10.77 -10.82 -0.65
N ILE A 79 11.74 -11.70 -0.89
CA ILE A 79 13.03 -11.32 -1.48
C ILE A 79 12.83 -10.76 -2.89
N ALA A 80 12.01 -11.41 -3.72
CA ALA A 80 11.71 -10.94 -5.07
C ALA A 80 11.03 -9.57 -5.05
N TYR A 81 10.01 -9.38 -4.21
CA TYR A 81 9.35 -8.07 -4.08
C TYR A 81 10.28 -6.99 -3.54
N ALA A 82 11.08 -7.31 -2.54
CA ALA A 82 12.08 -6.39 -1.99
C ALA A 82 13.11 -5.98 -3.06
N ALA A 83 13.59 -6.93 -3.86
CA ALA A 83 14.53 -6.63 -4.94
C ALA A 83 13.93 -5.67 -5.98
N VAL A 84 12.67 -5.89 -6.40
CA VAL A 84 11.99 -5.02 -7.36
C VAL A 84 11.74 -3.63 -6.77
N VAL A 85 11.30 -3.55 -5.51
CA VAL A 85 11.10 -2.27 -4.81
C VAL A 85 12.41 -1.50 -4.67
N LEU A 86 13.49 -2.15 -4.27
CA LEU A 86 14.81 -1.53 -4.15
C LEU A 86 15.35 -1.06 -5.50
N TRP A 87 15.16 -1.86 -6.56
CA TRP A 87 15.54 -1.48 -7.92
C TRP A 87 14.79 -0.23 -8.38
N ASN A 88 13.49 -0.16 -8.16
CA ASN A 88 12.68 1.02 -8.47
C ASN A 88 13.11 2.26 -7.66
N LEU A 89 13.37 2.10 -6.36
CA LEU A 89 13.86 3.17 -5.50
C LEU A 89 15.20 3.74 -5.99
N TRP A 90 16.07 2.87 -6.49
CA TRP A 90 17.39 3.30 -6.99
C TRP A 90 17.30 3.94 -8.37
N GLY A 91 16.53 3.36 -9.29
CA GLY A 91 16.40 3.82 -10.68
C GLY A 91 15.54 5.07 -10.86
N ASN A 92 14.45 5.17 -10.09
CA ASN A 92 13.43 6.21 -10.23
C ASN A 92 13.11 6.90 -8.90
N TRP A 93 14.13 7.43 -8.23
CA TRP A 93 14.01 8.01 -6.90
C TRP A 93 12.90 9.05 -6.76
N LYS A 94 12.80 10.00 -7.70
CA LYS A 94 11.77 11.06 -7.68
C LYS A 94 10.35 10.49 -7.74
N GLN A 95 10.14 9.50 -8.59
CA GLN A 95 8.85 8.86 -8.77
C GLN A 95 8.48 8.01 -7.57
N SER A 96 9.44 7.25 -7.04
CA SER A 96 9.25 6.45 -5.83
C SER A 96 8.90 7.31 -4.61
N MET A 97 9.50 8.49 -4.48
CA MET A 97 9.14 9.47 -3.43
C MET A 97 7.71 9.95 -3.57
N ASN A 98 7.22 10.21 -4.78
CA ASN A 98 5.82 10.59 -5.00
C ASN A 98 4.85 9.48 -4.55
N VAL A 99 5.18 8.21 -4.81
CA VAL A 99 4.38 7.06 -4.35
C VAL A 99 4.37 6.97 -2.82
N LEU A 100 5.53 7.10 -2.18
CA LEU A 100 5.63 7.07 -0.73
C LEU A 100 4.86 8.24 -0.08
N LEU A 101 4.90 9.43 -0.68
CA LEU A 101 4.10 10.57 -0.25
C LEU A 101 2.60 10.32 -0.37
N LEU A 102 2.14 9.70 -1.47
CA LEU A 102 0.74 9.34 -1.65
C LEU A 102 0.27 8.31 -0.62
N ILE A 103 1.08 7.28 -0.36
CA ILE A 103 0.79 6.28 0.68
C ILE A 103 0.77 6.95 2.07
N GLY A 104 1.74 7.81 2.35
CA GLY A 104 1.83 8.57 3.60
C GLY A 104 0.63 9.50 3.80
N ALA A 105 0.20 10.19 2.75
CA ALA A 105 -1.02 11.01 2.78
C ALA A 105 -2.26 10.16 3.09
N GLY A 106 -2.40 8.98 2.47
CA GLY A 106 -3.49 8.05 2.77
C GLY A 106 -3.49 7.59 4.23
N LEU A 107 -2.32 7.26 4.78
CA LEU A 107 -2.17 6.90 6.19
C LEU A 107 -2.51 8.08 7.12
N PHE A 108 -2.12 9.29 6.76
CA PHE A 108 -2.44 10.50 7.50
C PHE A 108 -3.95 10.76 7.54
N PHE A 109 -4.66 10.66 6.40
CA PHE A 109 -6.11 10.76 6.34
C PHE A 109 -6.79 9.66 7.16
N TYR A 110 -6.31 8.42 7.06
CA TYR A 110 -6.80 7.31 7.87
C TYR A 110 -6.65 7.59 9.37
N TRP A 111 -5.52 8.12 9.79
CA TRP A 111 -5.26 8.43 11.18
C TRP A 111 -6.20 9.52 11.72
N ILE A 112 -6.40 10.61 10.94
CA ILE A 112 -7.33 11.69 11.31
C ILE A 112 -8.76 11.16 11.46
N TRP A 113 -9.20 10.29 10.53
CA TRP A 113 -10.57 9.78 10.56
C TRP A 113 -10.82 8.78 11.69
N THR A 114 -9.84 7.97 12.02
CA THR A 114 -9.97 6.88 13.00
C THR A 114 -9.93 7.38 14.45
N ILE A 115 -9.28 8.52 14.73
CA ILE A 115 -9.18 9.07 16.09
C ILE A 115 -10.54 9.39 16.71
N PRO A 116 -11.48 10.09 16.06
CA PRO A 116 -12.78 10.42 16.66
C PRO A 116 -13.63 9.19 16.95
N GLU A 117 -13.58 8.17 16.08
CA GLU A 117 -14.36 6.94 16.27
C GLU A 117 -13.89 6.12 17.48
N ARG A 118 -12.58 6.01 17.70
CA ARG A 118 -12.03 5.32 18.88
C ARG A 118 -12.43 6.02 20.18
N ARG A 119 -12.46 7.35 20.22
CA ARG A 119 -12.90 8.11 21.41
C ARG A 119 -14.39 7.90 21.71
N SER A 120 -15.23 7.80 20.70
CA SER A 120 -16.67 7.56 20.88
C SER A 120 -16.99 6.12 21.30
N ALA A 121 -16.19 5.15 20.85
CA ALA A 121 -16.33 3.74 21.24
C ALA A 121 -15.97 3.50 22.72
N ILE A 122 -14.88 4.13 23.19
CA ILE A 122 -14.46 4.03 24.61
C ILE A 122 -15.49 4.66 25.55
N LYS A 123 -16.17 5.74 25.12
CA LYS A 123 -17.19 6.44 25.92
C LYS A 123 -18.53 5.67 26.04
N LYS A 124 -18.72 4.61 25.24
CA LYS A 124 -19.93 3.75 25.23
C LYS A 124 -19.77 2.44 25.99
N LEU A 125 -18.62 2.17 26.61
CA LEU A 125 -18.45 1.03 27.50
C LEU A 125 -19.17 1.37 28.83
N PRO A 126 -20.18 0.59 29.26
CA PRO A 126 -20.80 0.76 30.57
C PRO A 126 -19.78 0.34 31.64
N ASP A 127 -19.80 1.08 32.76
CA ASP A 127 -19.07 0.77 33.99
C ASP A 127 -19.52 -0.56 34.60
#